data_89e166260dab2383c21a15a705a36b4b
#
_entry.id   89e166260dab2383c21a15a705a36b4b
#
_cell.length_a   1.000
_cell.length_b   1.000
_cell.length_c   1.000
_cell.angle_alpha   90.00
_cell.angle_beta   90.00
_cell.angle_gamma   90.00
#
_symmetry.space_group_name_H-M   'P 1'
#
loop_
_entity.id
_entity.type
_entity.pdbx_description
1 polymer ?
#
loop_
_entity_poly.entity_id
_entity_poly.type
_entity_poly.pdbx_seq_one_letter_code
_entity_poly.pdbx_strand_id
1 'polypeptide(L)'
;YIPINPQPEIFPGKVCDESLFECQCTDFGLGSGDMVDADNWFVFQGPANDGNISGWGFIGIYKDFRDWAAARGETIRATTSFLLAGTTTPSGDVIRELQNSTQTDCWNGKAYTPTNQLTPGRTKYGANNNVRIFRYADVLLMNAEAKVRLGKDGDASLKLVRDRAGMSEIDGATVDQILDERRMELVCEWGERYNDLIRTGKAASVLGSKGWTEDKTYYPLPFDQVSNIPSLTNEPIDE
;
A
#
# COMPACT_ATOMS: atom_id res chain seq x y z
N TYR A 1 -13.89 4.93 -0.79
CA TYR A 1 -12.65 4.42 -1.37
C TYR A 1 -12.33 5.19 -2.62
N ILE A 2 -11.28 5.96 -2.57
CA ILE A 2 -10.73 6.55 -3.78
C ILE A 2 -9.62 5.60 -4.20
N PRO A 3 -9.73 4.97 -5.37
CA PRO A 3 -8.61 4.21 -5.91
C PRO A 3 -7.36 5.09 -5.83
N ILE A 4 -6.22 4.53 -5.51
CA ILE A 4 -4.94 5.23 -5.67
C ILE A 4 -4.77 5.65 -7.14
N ASN A 5 -5.41 4.90 -8.05
CA ASN A 5 -5.66 5.32 -9.42
C ASN A 5 -6.87 6.26 -9.47
N PRO A 6 -6.66 7.55 -9.64
CA PRO A 6 -7.74 8.49 -9.73
C PRO A 6 -8.61 8.22 -10.97
N GLN A 7 -9.89 8.46 -10.84
CA GLN A 7 -10.77 8.56 -11.99
C GLN A 7 -10.20 9.61 -12.96
N PRO A 8 -10.43 9.49 -14.28
CA PRO A 8 -9.92 10.43 -15.27
C PRO A 8 -10.21 11.91 -14.96
N GLU A 9 -11.32 12.18 -14.31
CA GLU A 9 -11.69 13.53 -13.87
C GLU A 9 -10.87 14.09 -12.70
N ILE A 10 -10.04 13.26 -12.07
CA ILE A 10 -9.16 13.69 -10.96
C ILE A 10 -7.74 14.04 -11.46
N PHE A 11 -7.48 13.91 -12.74
CA PHE A 11 -6.25 14.36 -13.39
C PHE A 11 -6.32 15.80 -13.90
N PRO A 12 -5.19 16.50 -13.91
CA PRO A 12 -4.01 16.40 -13.09
C PRO A 12 -4.12 17.28 -11.83
N GLY A 13 -3.56 16.81 -10.72
CA GLY A 13 -3.33 17.67 -9.55
C GLY A 13 -4.53 17.94 -8.65
N LYS A 14 -5.64 17.23 -8.79
CA LYS A 14 -6.73 17.35 -7.82
C LYS A 14 -6.44 16.49 -6.59
N VAL A 15 -6.24 17.18 -5.47
CA VAL A 15 -6.27 16.60 -4.14
C VAL A 15 -7.68 16.04 -3.92
N CYS A 16 -7.79 14.81 -3.46
CA CYS A 16 -9.08 14.25 -3.06
C CYS A 16 -9.34 14.49 -1.58
N ASP A 17 -10.60 14.52 -1.17
CA ASP A 17 -11.01 14.79 0.22
C ASP A 17 -10.45 13.77 1.23
N GLU A 18 -10.02 12.60 0.77
CA GLU A 18 -9.39 11.59 1.61
C GLU A 18 -7.89 11.83 1.83
N SER A 19 -7.23 12.54 0.94
CA SER A 19 -5.80 12.78 1.01
C SER A 19 -5.48 13.90 1.99
N LEU A 20 -4.63 13.62 2.97
CA LEU A 20 -4.16 14.61 3.95
C LEU A 20 -2.75 15.09 3.64
N PHE A 21 -1.90 14.20 3.11
CA PHE A 21 -0.56 14.54 2.70
C PHE A 21 -0.14 13.74 1.47
N GLU A 22 0.23 14.45 0.42
CA GLU A 22 0.66 13.88 -0.85
C GLU A 22 1.98 14.50 -1.33
N CYS A 23 2.83 13.67 -1.93
CA CYS A 23 3.88 14.16 -2.80
C CYS A 23 3.23 14.50 -4.15
N GLN A 24 3.28 15.77 -4.52
CA GLN A 24 2.74 16.25 -5.79
C GLN A 24 3.70 15.86 -6.93
N CYS A 25 3.22 15.02 -7.81
CA CYS A 25 3.98 14.51 -8.93
C CYS A 25 3.35 14.99 -10.24
N THR A 26 4.18 15.20 -11.25
CA THR A 26 3.71 15.54 -12.60
C THR A 26 4.68 15.05 -13.65
N ASP A 27 4.15 14.62 -14.77
CA ASP A 27 4.91 14.41 -15.99
C ASP A 27 5.02 15.74 -16.74
N PHE A 28 6.14 16.41 -16.60
CA PHE A 28 6.40 17.66 -17.30
C PHE A 28 6.69 17.48 -18.80
N GLY A 29 6.62 16.28 -19.32
CA GLY A 29 6.96 15.99 -20.71
C GLY A 29 8.45 16.12 -21.04
N LEU A 30 9.30 16.23 -20.02
CA LEU A 30 10.74 16.49 -20.17
C LEU A 30 11.59 15.22 -20.18
N GLY A 31 11.00 14.04 -20.07
CA GLY A 31 11.73 12.78 -20.09
C GLY A 31 12.03 12.30 -21.51
N SER A 32 13.24 11.81 -21.76
CA SER A 32 13.52 10.99 -22.92
C SER A 32 13.03 9.57 -22.66
N GLY A 33 12.23 9.02 -23.57
CA GLY A 33 11.68 7.68 -23.42
C GLY A 33 10.40 7.65 -22.57
N ASP A 34 10.13 6.50 -21.98
CA ASP A 34 8.87 6.21 -21.31
C ASP A 34 8.90 6.45 -19.80
N MET A 35 10.03 6.79 -19.23
CA MET A 35 10.21 6.87 -17.78
C MET A 35 10.33 8.30 -17.30
N VAL A 36 9.56 8.64 -16.27
CA VAL A 36 9.63 9.91 -15.53
C VAL A 36 9.87 9.56 -14.07
N ASP A 37 10.75 10.29 -13.41
CA ASP A 37 11.15 9.98 -12.02
C ASP A 37 9.95 9.92 -11.04
N ALA A 38 8.95 10.75 -11.27
CA ALA A 38 7.72 10.77 -10.49
C ALA A 38 6.93 9.44 -10.52
N ASP A 39 7.08 8.65 -11.57
CA ASP A 39 6.36 7.40 -11.74
C ASP A 39 7.05 6.19 -11.10
N ASN A 40 8.29 6.31 -10.68
CA ASN A 40 9.05 5.18 -10.16
C ASN A 40 8.35 4.48 -9.00
N TRP A 41 7.66 5.22 -8.14
CA TRP A 41 6.85 4.66 -7.06
C TRP A 41 5.79 3.66 -7.56
N PHE A 42 5.14 3.98 -8.67
CA PHE A 42 4.11 3.12 -9.27
C PHE A 42 4.72 2.01 -10.10
N VAL A 43 5.75 2.34 -10.86
CA VAL A 43 6.38 1.45 -11.82
C VAL A 43 7.03 0.23 -11.15
N PHE A 44 7.78 0.40 -10.08
CA PHE A 44 8.46 -0.75 -9.46
C PHE A 44 7.50 -1.69 -8.72
N GLN A 45 6.30 -1.25 -8.40
CA GLN A 45 5.27 -2.07 -7.76
C GLN A 45 4.32 -2.75 -8.76
N GLY A 46 4.20 -2.22 -9.96
CA GLY A 46 3.29 -2.72 -10.98
C GLY A 46 3.74 -4.06 -11.58
N PRO A 47 2.85 -4.68 -12.39
CA PRO A 47 3.14 -5.96 -13.04
C PRO A 47 4.40 -5.92 -13.90
N ALA A 48 5.26 -6.93 -13.76
CA ALA A 48 6.45 -7.06 -14.60
C ALA A 48 6.13 -7.73 -15.93
N ASN A 49 6.77 -7.24 -16.99
CA ASN A 49 6.78 -7.87 -18.32
C ASN A 49 5.40 -8.02 -18.98
N ASP A 50 4.45 -7.20 -18.62
CA ASP A 50 3.09 -7.30 -19.15
C ASP A 50 2.90 -6.57 -20.49
N GLY A 51 3.88 -6.16 -21.17
CA GLY A 51 3.75 -5.59 -22.51
C GLY A 51 2.96 -4.27 -22.60
N ASN A 52 1.81 -4.18 -21.96
CA ASN A 52 0.95 -2.98 -21.94
C ASN A 52 1.05 -2.23 -20.61
N ILE A 53 1.10 -2.97 -19.49
CA ILE A 53 1.20 -2.41 -18.14
C ILE A 53 2.60 -2.76 -17.64
N SER A 54 3.58 -2.01 -18.02
CA SER A 54 4.95 -2.40 -17.70
C SER A 54 5.43 -1.80 -16.40
N GLY A 55 5.44 -2.61 -15.34
CA GLY A 55 6.15 -2.33 -14.11
C GLY A 55 7.39 -3.21 -13.96
N TRP A 56 8.06 -3.09 -12.82
CA TRP A 56 9.25 -3.89 -12.50
C TRP A 56 8.93 -5.13 -11.67
N GLY A 57 7.71 -5.23 -11.13
CA GLY A 57 7.22 -6.41 -10.43
C GLY A 57 7.89 -6.70 -9.10
N PHE A 58 8.36 -5.69 -8.39
CA PHE A 58 9.04 -5.91 -7.10
C PHE A 58 8.08 -6.22 -5.96
N ILE A 59 6.82 -5.84 -6.08
CA ILE A 59 5.82 -6.03 -5.03
C ILE A 59 4.70 -6.95 -5.55
N GLY A 60 4.71 -8.19 -5.07
CA GLY A 60 3.61 -9.12 -5.24
C GLY A 60 2.83 -9.31 -3.93
N ILE A 61 1.56 -9.61 -4.02
CA ILE A 61 0.72 -9.88 -2.87
C ILE A 61 0.66 -11.39 -2.63
N TYR A 62 1.01 -11.81 -1.42
CA TYR A 62 0.99 -13.22 -1.06
C TYR A 62 -0.42 -13.82 -1.11
N LYS A 63 -0.51 -15.04 -1.61
CA LYS A 63 -1.76 -15.77 -1.71
C LYS A 63 -2.47 -15.95 -0.36
N ASP A 64 -1.73 -16.22 0.71
CA ASP A 64 -2.28 -16.36 2.05
C ASP A 64 -2.98 -15.09 2.57
N PHE A 65 -2.47 -13.91 2.20
CA PHE A 65 -3.12 -12.64 2.50
C PHE A 65 -4.41 -12.46 1.71
N ARG A 66 -4.42 -12.80 0.43
CA ARG A 66 -5.62 -12.75 -0.40
C ARG A 66 -6.70 -13.70 0.11
N ASP A 67 -6.31 -14.93 0.46
CA ASP A 67 -7.23 -15.93 1.01
C ASP A 67 -7.82 -15.46 2.37
N TRP A 68 -7.00 -14.82 3.20
CA TRP A 68 -7.46 -14.19 4.44
C TRP A 68 -8.46 -13.06 4.17
N ALA A 69 -8.20 -12.20 3.20
CA ALA A 69 -9.13 -11.15 2.81
C ALA A 69 -10.47 -11.72 2.29
N ALA A 70 -10.42 -12.76 1.46
CA ALA A 70 -11.61 -13.43 0.95
C ALA A 70 -12.43 -14.07 2.09
N ALA A 71 -11.77 -14.70 3.06
CA ALA A 71 -12.43 -15.29 4.23
C ALA A 71 -13.12 -14.24 5.13
N ARG A 72 -12.68 -12.98 5.08
CA ARG A 72 -13.34 -11.84 5.76
C ARG A 72 -14.54 -11.29 4.99
N GLY A 73 -14.78 -11.72 3.75
CA GLY A 73 -15.83 -11.17 2.89
C GLY A 73 -15.42 -9.88 2.16
N GLU A 74 -14.12 -9.61 2.03
CA GLU A 74 -13.62 -8.44 1.30
C GLU A 74 -13.96 -8.56 -0.19
N THR A 75 -14.72 -7.62 -0.70
CA THR A 75 -15.12 -7.56 -2.11
C THR A 75 -14.68 -6.26 -2.76
N ILE A 76 -15.13 -5.12 -2.26
CA ILE A 76 -14.85 -3.80 -2.83
C ILE A 76 -13.35 -3.50 -2.82
N ARG A 77 -12.71 -3.63 -1.65
CA ARG A 77 -11.26 -3.36 -1.52
C ARG A 77 -10.43 -4.40 -2.25
N ALA A 78 -10.87 -5.66 -2.27
CA ALA A 78 -10.19 -6.73 -2.99
C ALA A 78 -10.07 -6.43 -4.49
N THR A 79 -11.15 -5.97 -5.11
CA THR A 79 -11.18 -5.63 -6.55
C THR A 79 -10.16 -4.58 -6.94
N THR A 80 -9.88 -3.63 -6.05
CA THR A 80 -8.94 -2.53 -6.32
C THR A 80 -7.53 -2.79 -5.83
N SER A 81 -7.39 -3.60 -4.76
CA SER A 81 -6.07 -3.88 -4.19
C SER A 81 -5.35 -5.03 -4.87
N PHE A 82 -6.10 -5.96 -5.50
CA PHE A 82 -5.56 -7.19 -6.04
C PHE A 82 -5.69 -7.22 -7.56
N LEU A 83 -4.59 -7.02 -8.27
CA LEU A 83 -4.50 -7.26 -9.71
C LEU A 83 -4.20 -8.75 -9.93
N LEU A 84 -5.25 -9.51 -10.20
CA LEU A 84 -5.11 -10.96 -10.39
C LEU A 84 -4.57 -11.28 -11.79
N ALA A 85 -3.58 -12.15 -11.85
CA ALA A 85 -3.09 -12.70 -13.10
C ALA A 85 -4.21 -13.38 -13.90
N GLY A 86 -4.21 -13.20 -15.20
CA GLY A 86 -5.22 -13.77 -16.12
C GLY A 86 -6.55 -13.00 -16.16
N THR A 87 -6.66 -11.85 -15.47
CA THR A 87 -7.89 -11.05 -15.48
C THR A 87 -7.74 -9.79 -16.33
N THR A 88 -8.89 -9.19 -16.66
CA THR A 88 -8.95 -7.88 -17.31
C THR A 88 -9.45 -6.84 -16.32
N THR A 89 -8.74 -5.72 -16.21
CA THR A 89 -9.13 -4.60 -15.35
C THR A 89 -10.36 -3.88 -15.88
N PRO A 90 -11.07 -3.10 -15.05
CA PRO A 90 -12.15 -2.24 -15.52
C PRO A 90 -11.72 -1.24 -16.62
N SER A 91 -10.44 -0.89 -16.69
CA SER A 91 -9.87 -0.01 -17.71
C SER A 91 -9.53 -0.72 -19.02
N GLY A 92 -9.74 -2.04 -19.09
CA GLY A 92 -9.50 -2.84 -20.29
C GLY A 92 -8.10 -3.45 -20.40
N ASP A 93 -7.23 -3.23 -19.41
CA ASP A 93 -5.90 -3.81 -19.41
C ASP A 93 -5.94 -5.28 -18.98
N VAL A 94 -5.23 -6.14 -19.71
CA VAL A 94 -5.12 -7.57 -19.38
C VAL A 94 -3.90 -7.80 -18.51
N ILE A 95 -4.12 -8.35 -17.32
CA ILE A 95 -3.05 -8.73 -16.40
C ILE A 95 -2.56 -10.13 -16.76
N ARG A 96 -1.33 -10.24 -17.22
CA ARG A 96 -0.75 -11.53 -17.59
C ARG A 96 -0.32 -12.32 -16.37
N GLU A 97 0.00 -13.60 -16.60
CA GLU A 97 0.50 -14.47 -15.55
C GLU A 97 1.81 -13.95 -14.94
N LEU A 98 1.93 -14.12 -13.63
CA LEU A 98 3.16 -13.82 -12.92
C LEU A 98 4.27 -14.77 -13.35
N GLN A 99 5.32 -14.22 -13.93
CA GLN A 99 6.52 -15.01 -14.24
C GLN A 99 7.34 -15.19 -12.96
N ASN A 100 7.60 -16.44 -12.59
CA ASN A 100 8.54 -16.86 -11.55
C ASN A 100 8.14 -16.65 -10.08
N SER A 101 6.87 -16.58 -9.73
CA SER A 101 6.48 -16.58 -8.33
C SER A 101 5.63 -17.78 -7.95
N THR A 102 6.10 -18.57 -6.98
CA THR A 102 5.34 -19.66 -6.35
C THR A 102 4.46 -19.19 -5.18
N GLN A 103 4.64 -17.97 -4.71
CA GLN A 103 4.03 -17.47 -3.48
C GLN A 103 2.96 -16.41 -3.71
N THR A 104 2.96 -15.77 -4.88
CA THR A 104 2.01 -14.72 -5.23
C THR A 104 1.34 -15.03 -6.56
N ASP A 105 0.09 -14.64 -6.70
CA ASP A 105 -0.70 -14.74 -7.93
C ASP A 105 -1.36 -13.39 -8.27
N CYS A 106 -0.97 -12.33 -7.59
CA CYS A 106 -1.48 -11.00 -7.87
C CYS A 106 -0.47 -9.90 -7.56
N TRP A 107 -0.67 -8.78 -8.22
CA TRP A 107 0.11 -7.57 -8.08
C TRP A 107 -0.62 -6.52 -7.24
N ASN A 108 0.11 -5.48 -6.85
CA ASN A 108 -0.47 -4.35 -6.13
C ASN A 108 -1.35 -3.48 -7.04
N GLY A 109 -2.66 -3.59 -6.91
CA GLY A 109 -3.63 -2.80 -7.66
C GLY A 109 -3.65 -1.32 -7.29
N LYS A 110 -3.19 -0.97 -6.09
CA LYS A 110 -3.13 0.42 -5.64
C LYS A 110 -2.00 1.22 -6.30
N ALA A 111 -0.98 0.55 -6.83
CA ALA A 111 0.12 1.17 -7.54
C ALA A 111 0.05 0.97 -9.06
N TYR A 112 -1.01 0.40 -9.57
CA TYR A 112 -1.21 0.22 -11.00
C TYR A 112 -1.75 1.49 -11.65
N THR A 113 -1.15 1.89 -12.77
CA THR A 113 -1.65 2.96 -13.61
C THR A 113 -2.26 2.37 -14.89
N PRO A 114 -3.56 2.54 -15.12
CA PRO A 114 -4.20 2.09 -16.35
C PRO A 114 -3.56 2.70 -17.61
N THR A 115 -3.46 1.90 -18.68
CA THR A 115 -2.86 2.37 -19.94
C THR A 115 -3.59 3.57 -20.54
N ASN A 116 -4.91 3.66 -20.34
CA ASN A 116 -5.73 4.78 -20.80
C ASN A 116 -5.56 6.06 -19.94
N GLN A 117 -4.80 6.00 -18.87
CA GLN A 117 -4.48 7.12 -17.98
C GLN A 117 -3.03 7.59 -18.10
N LEU A 118 -2.26 6.98 -18.97
CA LEU A 118 -0.92 7.47 -19.28
C LEU A 118 -0.97 8.84 -19.95
N THR A 119 0.01 9.66 -19.70
CA THR A 119 0.18 10.93 -20.41
C THR A 119 0.26 10.69 -21.91
N PRO A 120 -0.44 11.47 -22.75
CA PRO A 120 -0.39 11.31 -24.20
C PRO A 120 1.05 11.25 -24.74
N GLY A 121 1.34 10.23 -25.54
CA GLY A 121 2.68 9.99 -26.09
C GLY A 121 3.57 9.09 -25.23
N ARG A 122 3.13 8.71 -24.04
CA ARG A 122 3.78 7.68 -23.21
C ARG A 122 3.24 6.30 -23.56
N THR A 123 4.08 5.29 -23.46
CA THR A 123 3.70 3.91 -23.80
C THR A 123 3.71 2.96 -22.58
N LYS A 124 4.44 3.31 -21.52
CA LYS A 124 4.62 2.44 -20.35
C LYS A 124 4.52 3.16 -19.02
N TYR A 125 5.12 4.33 -18.94
CA TYR A 125 5.24 5.14 -17.74
C TYR A 125 4.79 6.55 -18.07
N GLY A 126 4.64 7.39 -17.09
CA GLY A 126 4.28 8.77 -17.36
C GLY A 126 2.81 9.02 -17.07
N ALA A 127 2.49 8.95 -15.81
CA ALA A 127 1.21 9.38 -15.27
C ALA A 127 1.42 10.55 -14.31
N ASN A 128 0.40 11.38 -14.20
CA ASN A 128 0.40 12.50 -13.25
C ASN A 128 -0.21 12.04 -11.90
N ASN A 129 0.21 10.90 -11.39
CA ASN A 129 -0.27 10.35 -10.14
C ASN A 129 0.51 10.92 -8.96
N ASN A 130 -0.19 11.56 -8.04
CA ASN A 130 0.39 11.94 -6.76
C ASN A 130 0.64 10.71 -5.89
N VAL A 131 1.73 10.73 -5.14
CA VAL A 131 2.03 9.69 -4.16
C VAL A 131 1.40 10.09 -2.84
N ARG A 132 0.31 9.39 -2.44
CA ARG A 132 -0.36 9.62 -1.16
C ARG A 132 0.43 9.00 -0.03
N ILE A 133 0.88 9.84 0.89
CA ILE A 133 1.67 9.40 2.05
C ILE A 133 0.76 9.17 3.24
N PHE A 134 -0.26 10.03 3.40
CA PHE A 134 -1.15 9.98 4.54
C PHE A 134 -2.58 10.33 4.15
N ARG A 135 -3.54 9.53 4.58
CA ARG A 135 -4.94 9.69 4.19
C ARG A 135 -5.90 9.51 5.37
N TYR A 136 -7.10 10.02 5.22
CA TYR A 136 -8.09 10.13 6.28
C TYR A 136 -8.49 8.77 6.87
N ALA A 137 -8.53 7.71 6.08
CA ALA A 137 -8.80 6.36 6.59
C ALA A 137 -7.78 5.91 7.65
N ASP A 138 -6.51 6.27 7.50
CA ASP A 138 -5.49 5.97 8.50
C ASP A 138 -5.76 6.73 9.81
N VAL A 139 -6.10 8.03 9.73
CA VAL A 139 -6.50 8.82 10.91
C VAL A 139 -7.70 8.22 11.62
N LEU A 140 -8.72 7.78 10.88
CA LEU A 140 -9.90 7.14 11.45
C LEU A 140 -9.52 5.88 12.22
N LEU A 141 -8.66 5.03 11.64
CA LEU A 141 -8.22 3.79 12.28
C LEU A 141 -7.29 4.04 13.47
N MET A 142 -6.42 5.04 13.41
CA MET A 142 -5.63 5.50 14.57
C MET A 142 -6.54 6.02 15.69
N ASN A 143 -7.56 6.81 15.36
CA ASN A 143 -8.52 7.30 16.33
C ASN A 143 -9.30 6.17 17.00
N ALA A 144 -9.76 5.19 16.21
CA ALA A 144 -10.44 4.00 16.74
C ALA A 144 -9.53 3.23 17.71
N GLU A 145 -8.30 2.94 17.30
CA GLU A 145 -7.34 2.24 18.14
C GLU A 145 -7.03 2.99 19.44
N ALA A 146 -6.75 4.29 19.35
CA ALA A 146 -6.45 5.12 20.51
C ALA A 146 -7.60 5.13 21.52
N LYS A 147 -8.84 5.26 21.05
CA LYS A 147 -10.03 5.21 21.90
C LYS A 147 -10.15 3.87 22.62
N VAL A 148 -10.05 2.76 21.89
CA VAL A 148 -10.17 1.43 22.47
C VAL A 148 -9.06 1.17 23.51
N ARG A 149 -7.83 1.60 23.24
CA ARG A 149 -6.72 1.49 24.23
C ARG A 149 -6.95 2.32 25.49
N LEU A 150 -7.72 3.40 25.38
CA LEU A 150 -8.14 4.23 26.53
C LEU A 150 -9.43 3.74 27.20
N GLY A 151 -9.94 2.58 26.83
CA GLY A 151 -11.20 2.04 27.35
C GLY A 151 -12.43 2.82 26.87
N LYS A 152 -12.33 3.55 25.76
CA LYS A 152 -13.42 4.31 25.16
C LYS A 152 -13.93 3.61 23.89
N ASP A 153 -15.12 3.97 23.47
CA ASP A 153 -15.73 3.50 22.23
C ASP A 153 -15.02 4.08 21.00
N GLY A 154 -14.49 3.18 20.17
CA GLY A 154 -13.83 3.49 18.90
C GLY A 154 -14.68 3.20 17.66
N ASP A 155 -15.85 2.62 17.83
CA ASP A 155 -16.65 2.02 16.75
C ASP A 155 -17.06 3.02 15.67
N ALA A 156 -17.41 4.24 16.06
CA ALA A 156 -17.83 5.26 15.09
C ALA A 156 -16.77 5.56 14.02
N SER A 157 -15.49 5.59 14.39
CA SER A 157 -14.40 5.84 13.43
C SER A 157 -14.12 4.60 12.57
N LEU A 158 -14.16 3.43 13.18
CA LEU A 158 -14.03 2.15 12.47
C LEU A 158 -15.16 1.94 11.47
N LYS A 159 -16.39 2.26 11.87
CA LYS A 159 -17.59 2.16 11.03
C LYS A 159 -17.45 2.94 9.73
N LEU A 160 -16.94 4.16 9.74
CA LEU A 160 -16.77 4.97 8.54
C LEU A 160 -15.87 4.27 7.49
N VAL A 161 -14.81 3.61 7.93
CA VAL A 161 -13.93 2.85 7.04
C VAL A 161 -14.65 1.61 6.50
N ARG A 162 -15.34 0.88 7.37
CA ARG A 162 -16.05 -0.36 7.02
C ARG A 162 -17.26 -0.12 6.13
N ASP A 163 -18.05 0.91 6.36
CA ASP A 163 -19.19 1.28 5.50
C ASP A 163 -18.74 1.54 4.07
N ARG A 164 -17.68 2.32 3.91
CA ARG A 164 -17.11 2.57 2.58
C ARG A 164 -16.62 1.30 1.90
N ALA A 165 -16.09 0.36 2.68
CA ALA A 165 -15.62 -0.94 2.20
C ALA A 165 -16.74 -1.96 1.95
N GLY A 166 -18.01 -1.61 2.25
CA GLY A 166 -19.14 -2.53 2.17
C GLY A 166 -19.09 -3.66 3.20
N MET A 167 -18.39 -3.44 4.32
CA MET A 167 -18.22 -4.42 5.39
C MET A 167 -19.23 -4.17 6.52
N SER A 168 -19.69 -5.25 7.17
CA SER A 168 -20.60 -5.13 8.32
C SER A 168 -19.95 -4.36 9.46
N GLU A 169 -20.76 -3.67 10.26
CA GLU A 169 -20.32 -3.01 11.50
C GLU A 169 -19.72 -4.02 12.50
N ILE A 170 -18.89 -3.51 13.37
CA ILE A 170 -18.38 -4.24 14.55
C ILE A 170 -18.71 -3.38 15.74
N ASP A 171 -19.48 -3.94 16.68
CA ASP A 171 -19.79 -3.30 17.94
C ASP A 171 -18.80 -3.75 19.01
N GLY A 172 -18.27 -2.81 19.78
CA GLY A 172 -17.28 -3.08 20.81
C GLY A 172 -15.97 -3.61 20.22
N ALA A 173 -15.49 -3.02 19.15
CA ALA A 173 -14.30 -3.45 18.44
C ALA A 173 -13.07 -3.55 19.34
N THR A 174 -12.33 -4.64 19.22
CA THR A 174 -11.05 -4.83 19.89
C THR A 174 -9.90 -4.20 19.10
N VAL A 175 -8.77 -3.94 19.77
CA VAL A 175 -7.54 -3.48 19.10
C VAL A 175 -7.14 -4.42 17.97
N ASP A 176 -7.27 -5.72 18.14
CA ASP A 176 -6.90 -6.71 17.12
C ASP A 176 -7.78 -6.62 15.88
N GLN A 177 -9.09 -6.39 16.05
CA GLN A 177 -10.00 -6.18 14.93
C GLN A 177 -9.70 -4.89 14.18
N ILE A 178 -9.30 -3.82 14.90
CA ILE A 178 -8.86 -2.57 14.27
C ILE A 178 -7.53 -2.75 13.51
N LEU A 179 -6.59 -3.50 14.07
CA LEU A 179 -5.33 -3.82 13.39
C LEU A 179 -5.55 -4.69 12.15
N ASP A 180 -6.53 -5.56 12.16
CA ASP A 180 -6.93 -6.34 10.99
C ASP A 180 -7.61 -5.47 9.93
N GLU A 181 -8.38 -4.47 10.35
CA GLU A 181 -8.94 -3.49 9.43
C GLU A 181 -7.83 -2.63 8.79
N ARG A 182 -6.86 -2.15 9.58
CA ARG A 182 -5.66 -1.48 9.09
C ARG A 182 -4.88 -2.32 8.08
N ARG A 183 -4.69 -3.61 8.40
CA ARG A 183 -3.99 -4.55 7.52
C ARG A 183 -4.61 -4.63 6.12
N MET A 184 -5.93 -4.60 6.01
CA MET A 184 -6.62 -4.63 4.71
C MET A 184 -6.66 -3.24 4.07
N GLU A 185 -7.01 -2.23 4.84
CA GLU A 185 -7.19 -0.87 4.35
C GLU A 185 -5.90 -0.27 3.79
N LEU A 186 -4.77 -0.52 4.47
CA LEU A 186 -3.46 0.07 4.15
C LEU A 186 -2.51 -0.92 3.47
N VAL A 187 -3.05 -2.01 2.93
CA VAL A 187 -2.24 -3.01 2.22
C VAL A 187 -1.43 -2.36 1.09
N CYS A 188 -0.16 -2.72 0.99
CA CYS A 188 0.80 -2.19 0.00
C CYS A 188 1.01 -0.66 0.04
N GLU A 189 0.62 -0.02 1.13
CA GLU A 189 0.97 1.37 1.43
C GLU A 189 2.11 1.36 2.46
N TRP A 190 2.95 2.27 2.48
CA TRP A 190 4.08 2.67 3.36
C TRP A 190 4.59 1.68 4.44
N GLY A 191 4.32 0.36 4.33
CA GLY A 191 4.79 -0.64 5.29
C GLY A 191 4.01 -0.70 6.60
N GLU A 192 2.80 -0.15 6.65
CA GLU A 192 1.96 -0.01 7.83
C GLU A 192 1.81 -1.31 8.62
N ARG A 193 1.62 -2.45 7.94
CA ARG A 193 1.49 -3.74 8.62
C ARG A 193 2.75 -4.13 9.41
N TYR A 194 3.93 -3.85 8.88
CA TYR A 194 5.19 -4.14 9.58
C TYR A 194 5.32 -3.30 10.84
N ASN A 195 5.09 -1.99 10.72
CA ASN A 195 5.11 -1.07 11.83
C ASN A 195 4.08 -1.43 12.89
N ASP A 196 2.85 -1.80 12.50
CA ASP A 196 1.82 -2.26 13.41
C ASP A 196 2.23 -3.53 14.18
N LEU A 197 2.89 -4.48 13.54
CA LEU A 197 3.37 -5.69 14.18
C LEU A 197 4.51 -5.40 15.18
N ILE A 198 5.44 -4.51 14.84
CA ILE A 198 6.53 -4.11 15.75
C ILE A 198 5.96 -3.42 16.99
N ARG A 199 5.22 -2.32 16.82
CA ARG A 199 4.71 -1.51 17.93
C ARG A 199 3.72 -2.23 18.84
N THR A 200 3.13 -3.33 18.36
CA THR A 200 2.21 -4.16 19.17
C THR A 200 2.84 -5.45 19.69
N GLY A 201 4.15 -5.65 19.49
CA GLY A 201 4.88 -6.83 19.95
C GLY A 201 4.48 -8.14 19.25
N LYS A 202 3.86 -8.05 18.08
CA LYS A 202 3.36 -9.23 17.33
C LYS A 202 4.28 -9.71 16.22
N ALA A 203 5.40 -9.01 15.98
CA ALA A 203 6.29 -9.32 14.87
C ALA A 203 6.85 -10.75 14.96
N ALA A 204 7.34 -11.18 16.11
CA ALA A 204 7.88 -12.53 16.30
C ALA A 204 6.85 -13.63 15.98
N SER A 205 5.63 -13.48 16.49
CA SER A 205 4.56 -14.48 16.31
C SER A 205 4.05 -14.57 14.87
N VAL A 206 4.05 -13.44 14.14
CA VAL A 206 3.48 -13.37 12.78
C VAL A 206 4.54 -13.57 11.71
N LEU A 207 5.74 -13.05 11.91
CA LEU A 207 6.80 -13.00 10.91
C LEU A 207 7.98 -13.94 11.22
N GLY A 208 8.03 -14.54 12.40
CA GLY A 208 9.15 -15.42 12.80
C GLY A 208 9.38 -16.57 11.82
N SER A 209 8.31 -17.23 11.36
CA SER A 209 8.38 -18.29 10.33
C SER A 209 8.82 -17.78 8.95
N LYS A 210 8.78 -16.46 8.74
CA LYS A 210 9.22 -15.77 7.51
C LYS A 210 10.63 -15.16 7.66
N GLY A 211 11.33 -15.50 8.75
CA GLY A 211 12.70 -15.06 8.99
C GLY A 211 12.87 -13.74 9.71
N TRP A 212 11.82 -13.27 10.40
CA TRP A 212 11.96 -12.12 11.29
C TRP A 212 12.69 -12.51 12.58
N THR A 213 13.59 -11.66 13.03
CA THR A 213 14.37 -11.75 14.26
C THR A 213 14.37 -10.41 14.97
N GLU A 214 14.69 -10.39 16.26
CA GLU A 214 14.56 -9.18 17.11
C GLU A 214 15.43 -8.01 16.62
N ASP A 215 16.59 -8.30 16.04
CA ASP A 215 17.48 -7.30 15.43
C ASP A 215 16.83 -6.55 14.25
N LYS A 216 15.73 -7.07 13.70
CA LYS A 216 14.95 -6.42 12.64
C LYS A 216 13.87 -5.45 13.14
N THR A 217 13.81 -5.24 14.43
CA THR A 217 12.89 -4.25 15.03
C THR A 217 13.20 -2.84 14.53
N TYR A 218 14.45 -2.53 14.31
CA TYR A 218 14.90 -1.24 13.80
C TYR A 218 15.69 -1.41 12.52
N TYR A 219 15.54 -0.46 11.61
CA TYR A 219 16.43 -0.36 10.48
C TYR A 219 17.77 0.22 10.92
N PRO A 220 18.90 -0.41 10.57
CA PRO A 220 20.21 0.16 10.89
C PRO A 220 20.42 1.48 10.13
N LEU A 221 21.17 2.37 10.72
CA LEU A 221 21.62 3.58 10.02
C LEU A 221 22.46 3.18 8.80
N PRO A 222 22.32 3.88 7.66
CA PRO A 222 23.12 3.60 6.48
C PRO A 222 24.62 3.65 6.78
N PHE A 223 25.37 2.70 6.23
CA PHE A 223 26.81 2.60 6.46
C PHE A 223 27.56 3.91 6.21
N ASP A 224 27.23 4.61 5.13
CA ASP A 224 27.88 5.90 4.80
C ASP A 224 27.63 6.97 5.86
N GLN A 225 26.45 6.97 6.49
CA GLN A 225 26.15 7.91 7.56
C GLN A 225 26.98 7.62 8.80
N VAL A 226 27.02 6.35 9.23
CA VAL A 226 27.80 5.92 10.38
C VAL A 226 29.31 6.16 10.15
N SER A 227 29.79 5.92 8.94
CA SER A 227 31.22 6.09 8.60
C SER A 227 31.64 7.56 8.57
N ASN A 228 30.76 8.46 8.18
CA ASN A 228 31.08 9.88 7.99
C ASN A 228 30.79 10.75 9.23
N ILE A 229 29.99 10.25 10.18
CA ILE A 229 29.59 10.99 11.37
C ILE A 229 30.00 10.18 12.61
N PRO A 230 31.13 10.50 13.24
CA PRO A 230 31.69 9.70 14.33
C PRO A 230 30.79 9.53 15.57
N SER A 231 29.80 10.43 15.75
CA SER A 231 28.84 10.36 16.84
C SER A 231 27.64 9.43 16.57
N LEU A 232 27.49 8.93 15.33
CA LEU A 232 26.45 7.96 15.01
C LEU A 232 26.96 6.55 15.24
N THR A 233 26.10 5.72 15.78
CA THR A 233 26.36 4.29 15.98
C THR A 233 25.08 3.49 15.76
N ASN A 234 25.23 2.24 15.33
CA ASN A 234 24.16 1.25 15.30
C ASN A 234 24.12 0.40 16.58
N GLU A 235 25.03 0.66 17.53
CA GLU A 235 24.98 -0.01 18.82
C GLU A 235 23.75 0.42 19.61
N PRO A 236 23.14 -0.47 20.40
CA PRO A 236 22.06 -0.12 21.29
C PRO A 236 22.52 1.01 22.25
N ILE A 237 21.64 1.96 22.49
CA ILE A 237 21.86 2.96 23.55
C ILE A 237 21.56 2.21 24.86
N ASP A 238 22.57 2.02 25.68
CA ASP A 238 22.37 1.51 27.03
C ASP A 238 21.57 2.56 27.82
N GLU A 239 20.31 2.19 28.19
CA GLU A 239 19.45 3.00 29.06
C GLU A 239 19.87 2.92 30.53
#